data_e914380fe52d3ef1655797bee460d5fc
#
_entry.id   e914380fe52d3ef1655797bee460d5fc
#
_cell.length_a   1.000
_cell.length_b   1.000
_cell.length_c   1.000
_cell.angle_alpha   90.00
_cell.angle_beta   90.00
_cell.angle_gamma   90.00
#
_symmetry.space_group_name_H-M   'P 1'
#
loop_
_entity.id
_entity.type
_entity.pdbx_description
1 polymer ?
#
loop_
_entity_poly.entity_id
_entity_poly.type
_entity_poly.pdbx_seq_one_letter_code
_entity_poly.pdbx_strand_id
1 'polypeptide(L)'
;MLSCAGIGAQSAPRKLTREEAQDLAFDALTAESRKLPGLALAKYKEDHFPDFYAFEAIWDNPDPDGSTVVDDFAVDPQTGDVWRRGVCRLQSTALAKSQAAIRKRIGLSDAEYQKLRRSGPTC
;
A
#
# COMPACT_ATOMS: atom_id res chain seq x y z
N MET A 1 -35.39 11.09 10.35
CA MET A 1 -34.78 10.72 10.44
C MET A 1 -34.11 10.23 10.28
N LEU A 2 -33.96 10.13 10.23
CA LEU A 2 -33.39 9.47 10.32
C LEU A 2 -32.66 8.97 10.22
N SER A 3 -32.51 9.15 10.65
CA SER A 3 -31.76 8.56 10.61
C SER A 3 -31.32 7.76 9.87
N CYS A 4 -31.56 7.71 9.56
CA CYS A 4 -31.25 6.61 8.78
C CYS A 4 -30.28 6.85 7.72
N ALA A 5 -30.17 7.98 7.40
CA ALA A 5 -29.24 8.33 6.37
C ALA A 5 -27.86 7.87 6.67
N GLY A 6 -27.41 8.06 7.83
CA GLY A 6 -26.08 7.65 8.19
C GLY A 6 -25.87 6.16 8.01
N ILE A 7 -26.94 5.44 7.90
CA ILE A 7 -26.86 4.00 7.75
C ILE A 7 -26.15 3.60 6.46
N GLY A 8 -26.47 4.27 5.37
CA GLY A 8 -25.84 3.95 4.11
C GLY A 8 -24.32 4.17 4.16
N ALA A 9 -23.91 5.25 4.77
CA ALA A 9 -22.49 5.52 4.91
C ALA A 9 -21.81 4.47 5.78
N GLN A 10 -22.51 4.00 6.79
CA GLN A 10 -21.94 3.01 7.69
C GLN A 10 -21.72 1.66 7.03
N SER A 11 -22.54 1.33 6.04
CA SER A 11 -22.40 0.07 5.35
C SER A 11 -21.33 0.09 4.28
N ALA A 12 -20.84 1.26 3.89
CA ALA A 12 -19.80 1.36 2.89
C ALA A 12 -18.48 0.82 3.43
N PRO A 13 -17.77 0.00 2.64
CA PRO A 13 -16.47 -0.48 3.06
C PRO A 13 -15.52 0.68 3.30
N ARG A 14 -14.86 0.64 4.42
CA ARG A 14 -13.86 1.65 4.74
C ARG A 14 -12.50 1.06 4.39
N LYS A 15 -12.05 1.34 3.20
CA LYS A 15 -10.77 0.85 2.73
C LYS A 15 -10.03 1.95 2.00
N LEU A 16 -8.75 1.71 1.78
CA LEU A 16 -7.91 2.63 1.03
C LEU A 16 -8.34 2.69 -0.42
N THR A 17 -8.17 3.86 -1.01
CA THR A 17 -8.23 3.97 -2.47
C THR A 17 -6.92 3.45 -3.05
N ARG A 18 -6.94 3.15 -4.35
CA ARG A 18 -5.71 2.74 -5.04
C ARG A 18 -4.64 3.83 -4.96
N GLU A 19 -5.04 5.10 -5.08
CA GLU A 19 -4.09 6.21 -4.98
C GLU A 19 -3.43 6.27 -3.62
N GLU A 20 -4.20 6.08 -2.56
CA GLU A 20 -3.66 6.05 -1.21
C GLU A 20 -2.68 4.89 -1.05
N ALA A 21 -3.02 3.73 -1.59
CA ALA A 21 -2.14 2.56 -1.54
C ALA A 21 -0.85 2.83 -2.31
N GLN A 22 -0.94 3.49 -3.45
CA GLN A 22 0.24 3.86 -4.23
C GLN A 22 1.15 4.82 -3.47
N ASP A 23 0.56 5.80 -2.77
CA ASP A 23 1.31 6.72 -1.93
C ASP A 23 2.07 5.97 -0.83
N LEU A 24 1.43 4.98 -0.22
CA LEU A 24 2.09 4.16 0.81
C LEU A 24 3.24 3.35 0.22
N ALA A 25 3.05 2.76 -0.95
CA ALA A 25 4.12 2.02 -1.62
C ALA A 25 5.28 2.95 -1.96
N PHE A 26 4.98 4.18 -2.38
CA PHE A 26 6.02 5.16 -2.66
C PHE A 26 6.80 5.53 -1.39
N ASP A 27 6.10 5.71 -0.27
CA ASP A 27 6.76 6.00 1.01
C ASP A 27 7.59 4.83 1.51
N ALA A 28 7.29 3.63 1.05
CA ALA A 28 8.05 2.43 1.40
C ALA A 28 9.35 2.27 0.59
N LEU A 29 9.51 3.05 -0.48
CA LEU A 29 10.74 3.01 -1.28
C LEU A 29 11.91 3.54 -0.48
N THR A 30 13.09 2.98 -0.73
CA THR A 30 14.32 3.51 -0.15
C THR A 30 14.66 4.85 -0.77
N ALA A 31 15.46 5.65 -0.07
CA ALA A 31 15.93 6.91 -0.62
C ALA A 31 16.73 6.72 -1.91
N GLU A 32 17.48 5.63 -1.99
CA GLU A 32 18.27 5.31 -3.17
C GLU A 32 17.36 5.00 -4.36
N SER A 33 16.32 4.19 -4.15
CA SER A 33 15.39 3.85 -5.23
C SER A 33 14.69 5.08 -5.78
N ARG A 34 14.32 6.01 -4.90
CA ARG A 34 13.62 7.23 -5.33
C ARG A 34 14.45 8.12 -6.25
N LYS A 35 15.77 7.96 -6.22
CA LYS A 35 16.67 8.76 -7.05
C LYS A 35 16.91 8.15 -8.42
N LEU A 36 16.42 6.95 -8.68
CA LEU A 36 16.63 6.30 -9.96
C LEU A 36 15.90 7.05 -11.08
N PRO A 37 16.52 7.19 -12.27
CA PRO A 37 15.91 7.94 -13.35
C PRO A 37 14.62 7.29 -13.82
N GLY A 38 13.57 8.11 -13.97
CA GLY A 38 12.29 7.62 -14.44
C GLY A 38 11.54 6.72 -13.47
N LEU A 39 11.92 6.73 -12.18
CA LEU A 39 11.25 5.88 -11.21
C LEU A 39 9.77 6.18 -11.15
N ALA A 40 8.97 5.13 -11.23
CA ALA A 40 7.52 5.21 -11.16
C ALA A 40 6.97 3.93 -10.55
N LEU A 41 5.78 4.04 -9.98
CA LEU A 41 5.04 2.87 -9.52
C LEU A 41 3.98 2.53 -10.55
N ALA A 42 3.98 1.29 -11.01
CA ALA A 42 3.01 0.79 -11.94
C ALA A 42 2.13 -0.26 -11.26
N LYS A 43 0.92 -0.41 -11.76
CA LYS A 43 0.03 -1.45 -11.26
C LYS A 43 0.63 -2.82 -11.61
N TYR A 44 0.81 -3.65 -10.59
CA TYR A 44 1.27 -5.01 -10.79
C TYR A 44 0.07 -5.93 -11.06
N LYS A 45 0.33 -7.10 -11.62
CA LYS A 45 -0.74 -8.06 -11.90
C LYS A 45 -1.40 -8.49 -10.61
N GLU A 46 -2.69 -8.25 -10.49
CA GLU A 46 -3.44 -8.49 -9.27
C GLU A 46 -3.57 -9.97 -8.93
N ASP A 47 -3.50 -10.84 -9.92
CA ASP A 47 -3.58 -12.28 -9.69
C ASP A 47 -2.39 -12.82 -8.89
N HIS A 48 -1.30 -12.07 -8.79
CA HIS A 48 -0.16 -12.45 -7.96
C HIS A 48 -0.41 -12.17 -6.47
N PHE A 49 -1.22 -11.17 -6.18
CA PHE A 49 -1.54 -10.78 -4.81
C PHE A 49 -3.04 -10.51 -4.69
N PRO A 50 -3.88 -11.57 -4.78
CA PRO A 50 -5.31 -11.38 -4.62
C PRO A 50 -5.61 -10.77 -3.26
N ASP A 51 -6.60 -9.90 -3.19
CA ASP A 51 -7.02 -9.19 -1.99
C ASP A 51 -6.05 -8.09 -1.51
N PHE A 52 -5.05 -7.75 -2.32
CA PHE A 52 -4.14 -6.65 -2.04
C PHE A 52 -4.08 -5.72 -3.23
N TYR A 53 -3.73 -4.46 -2.98
CA TYR A 53 -3.28 -3.59 -4.07
C TYR A 53 -1.83 -3.94 -4.33
N ALA A 54 -1.47 -4.17 -5.58
CA ALA A 54 -0.11 -4.55 -5.93
C ALA A 54 0.52 -3.52 -6.88
N PHE A 55 1.77 -3.20 -6.61
CA PHE A 55 2.52 -2.22 -7.39
C PHE A 55 3.91 -2.74 -7.69
N GLU A 56 4.43 -2.32 -8.82
CA GLU A 56 5.78 -2.61 -9.26
C GLU A 56 6.54 -1.30 -9.39
N ALA A 57 7.69 -1.18 -8.73
CA ALA A 57 8.54 -0.01 -8.90
C ALA A 57 9.44 -0.24 -10.11
N ILE A 58 9.36 0.65 -11.09
CA ILE A 58 10.10 0.54 -12.34
C ILE A 58 10.93 1.81 -12.56
N TRP A 59 11.97 1.69 -13.37
CA TRP A 59 12.85 2.81 -13.68
C TRP A 59 13.45 2.67 -15.05
N ASP A 60 14.01 3.78 -15.56
CA ASP A 60 14.66 3.82 -16.86
C ASP A 60 16.12 3.39 -16.70
N ASN A 61 16.34 2.08 -16.71
CA ASN A 61 17.68 1.53 -16.56
C ASN A 61 18.49 1.80 -17.83
N PRO A 62 19.62 2.53 -17.73
CA PRO A 62 20.46 2.79 -18.90
C PRO A 62 21.18 1.56 -19.42
N ASP A 63 21.29 0.51 -18.59
CA ASP A 63 21.88 -0.75 -19.03
C ASP A 63 20.80 -1.58 -19.73
N PRO A 64 20.94 -1.83 -21.06
CA PRO A 64 19.92 -2.58 -21.80
C PRO A 64 19.76 -4.02 -21.31
N ASP A 65 20.78 -4.58 -20.66
CA ASP A 65 20.71 -5.92 -20.09
C ASP A 65 20.27 -5.94 -18.64
N GLY A 66 20.06 -4.77 -18.05
CA GLY A 66 19.67 -4.66 -16.66
C GLY A 66 18.16 -4.70 -16.49
N SER A 67 17.73 -4.98 -15.26
CA SER A 67 16.32 -5.00 -14.91
C SER A 67 15.74 -3.59 -14.82
N THR A 68 14.53 -3.42 -15.34
CA THR A 68 13.77 -2.19 -15.17
C THR A 68 12.89 -2.24 -13.92
N VAL A 69 12.83 -3.38 -13.22
CA VAL A 69 12.05 -3.55 -12.00
C VAL A 69 12.98 -3.39 -10.80
N VAL A 70 12.60 -2.51 -9.89
CA VAL A 70 13.35 -2.25 -8.66
C VAL A 70 12.81 -3.11 -7.53
N ASP A 71 11.49 -3.16 -7.41
CA ASP A 71 10.83 -3.82 -6.29
C ASP A 71 9.35 -4.04 -6.59
N ASP A 72 8.73 -4.89 -5.79
CA ASP A 72 7.28 -5.12 -5.84
C ASP A 72 6.70 -4.91 -4.45
N PHE A 73 5.51 -4.32 -4.40
CA PHE A 73 4.82 -4.01 -3.15
C PHE A 73 3.40 -4.54 -3.17
N ALA A 74 2.94 -4.98 -2.00
CA ALA A 74 1.54 -5.29 -1.77
C ALA A 74 1.05 -4.43 -0.62
N VAL A 75 -0.14 -3.84 -0.76
CA VAL A 75 -0.74 -2.98 0.25
C VAL A 75 -2.10 -3.53 0.62
N ASP A 76 -2.33 -3.72 1.92
CA ASP A 76 -3.62 -4.19 2.40
C ASP A 76 -4.66 -3.09 2.27
N PRO A 77 -5.75 -3.31 1.52
CA PRO A 77 -6.78 -2.29 1.34
C PRO A 77 -7.51 -1.89 2.62
N GLN A 78 -7.50 -2.74 3.63
CA GLN A 78 -8.21 -2.47 4.88
C GLN A 78 -7.35 -1.80 5.94
N THR A 79 -6.05 -2.06 5.96
CA THR A 79 -5.17 -1.60 7.03
C THR A 79 -4.09 -0.63 6.58
N GLY A 80 -3.74 -0.65 5.30
CA GLY A 80 -2.60 0.12 4.80
C GLY A 80 -1.26 -0.49 5.14
N ASP A 81 -1.22 -1.72 5.65
CA ASP A 81 0.04 -2.42 5.82
C ASP A 81 0.69 -2.68 4.47
N VAL A 82 2.01 -2.61 4.42
CA VAL A 82 2.79 -2.73 3.19
C VAL A 82 3.82 -3.83 3.32
N TRP A 83 3.92 -4.65 2.29
CA TRP A 83 4.94 -5.70 2.17
C TRP A 83 5.74 -5.46 0.90
N ARG A 84 7.01 -5.79 0.96
CA ARG A 84 7.90 -5.79 -0.20
C ARG A 84 8.31 -7.22 -0.49
N ARG A 85 8.54 -7.55 -1.75
CA ARG A 85 8.92 -8.91 -2.16
C ARG A 85 10.07 -9.44 -1.29
N GLY A 86 9.89 -10.63 -0.71
CA GLY A 86 10.90 -11.27 0.10
C GLY A 86 11.13 -10.64 1.46
N VAL A 87 10.33 -9.65 1.84
CA VAL A 87 10.46 -8.96 3.12
C VAL A 87 9.12 -9.01 3.83
N CYS A 88 9.16 -9.18 5.14
CA CYS A 88 7.95 -9.10 5.94
C CYS A 88 7.42 -7.67 5.92
N ARG A 89 6.36 -7.43 6.67
CA ARG A 89 5.72 -6.10 6.72
C ARG A 89 6.75 -5.01 6.93
N LEU A 90 6.67 -3.99 6.09
CA LEU A 90 7.61 -2.88 6.14
C LEU A 90 7.21 -1.87 7.21
N GLN A 91 8.23 -1.27 7.81
CA GLN A 91 8.05 -0.21 8.80
C GLN A 91 9.12 0.85 8.59
N SER A 92 8.69 2.10 8.58
CA SER A 92 9.58 3.25 8.58
C SER A 92 8.82 4.45 9.13
N THR A 93 9.53 5.48 9.52
CA THR A 93 8.90 6.69 10.06
C THR A 93 7.98 7.34 9.03
N ALA A 94 8.45 7.48 7.80
CA ALA A 94 7.66 8.09 6.73
C ALA A 94 6.41 7.26 6.44
N LEU A 95 6.57 5.94 6.32
CA LEU A 95 5.45 5.05 6.06
C LEU A 95 4.43 5.09 7.20
N ALA A 96 4.91 5.04 8.45
CA ALA A 96 4.04 5.06 9.62
C ALA A 96 3.19 6.34 9.68
N LYS A 97 3.79 7.46 9.34
CA LYS A 97 3.08 8.74 9.32
C LYS A 97 1.95 8.74 8.29
N SER A 98 2.23 8.27 7.10
CA SER A 98 1.23 8.19 6.03
C SER A 98 0.14 7.18 6.39
N GLN A 99 0.51 6.05 6.96
CA GLN A 99 -0.46 5.04 7.41
C GLN A 99 -1.39 5.62 8.47
N ALA A 100 -0.86 6.36 9.43
CA ALA A 100 -1.67 6.96 10.50
C ALA A 100 -2.71 7.92 9.91
N ALA A 101 -2.31 8.75 8.95
CA ALA A 101 -3.21 9.70 8.33
C ALA A 101 -4.33 8.98 7.56
N ILE A 102 -3.99 7.93 6.82
CA ILE A 102 -4.97 7.18 6.05
C ILE A 102 -5.92 6.42 6.97
N ARG A 103 -5.41 5.79 8.03
CA ARG A 103 -6.25 5.08 9.00
C ARG A 103 -7.23 6.02 9.68
N LYS A 104 -6.79 7.24 9.95
CA LYS A 104 -7.69 8.26 10.51
C LYS A 104 -8.79 8.60 9.51
N ARG A 105 -8.43 8.76 8.24
CA ARG A 105 -9.41 9.08 7.20
C ARG A 105 -10.49 8.00 7.08
N ILE A 106 -10.10 6.73 7.10
CA ILE A 106 -11.06 5.64 6.97
C ILE A 106 -11.70 5.25 8.30
N GLY A 107 -11.33 5.90 9.39
CA GLY A 107 -11.91 5.65 10.71
C GLY A 107 -11.47 4.35 11.33
N LEU A 108 -10.27 3.89 11.04
CA LEU A 108 -9.74 2.64 11.58
C LEU A 108 -9.03 2.93 12.91
N SER A 109 -9.59 2.42 14.00
CA SER A 109 -8.99 2.56 15.32
C SER A 109 -7.87 1.53 15.49
N ASP A 110 -7.04 1.73 16.52
CA ASP A 110 -5.98 0.78 16.84
C ASP A 110 -6.55 -0.60 17.16
N ALA A 111 -7.67 -0.63 17.88
CA ALA A 111 -8.31 -1.89 18.24
C ALA A 111 -8.81 -2.61 16.99
N GLU A 112 -9.42 -1.88 16.06
CA GLU A 112 -9.89 -2.46 14.80
C GLU A 112 -8.73 -2.92 13.95
N TYR A 113 -7.65 -2.16 13.93
CA TYR A 113 -6.46 -2.56 13.18
C TYR A 113 -5.93 -3.90 13.70
N GLN A 114 -5.85 -4.07 15.01
CA GLN A 114 -5.36 -5.33 15.58
C GLN A 114 -6.22 -6.53 15.18
N LYS A 115 -7.51 -6.30 14.96
CA LYS A 115 -8.42 -7.35 14.50
C LYS A 115 -8.26 -7.64 13.02
N LEU A 116 -7.98 -6.62 12.21
CA LEU A 116 -7.94 -6.75 10.76
C LEU A 116 -6.56 -7.09 10.21
N ARG A 117 -5.50 -6.86 10.99
CA ARG A 117 -4.16 -7.14 10.50
C ARG A 117 -4.01 -8.62 10.22
N ARG A 118 -3.28 -8.92 9.16
CA ARG A 118 -3.11 -10.29 8.70
C ARG A 118 -1.71 -10.47 8.12
N SER A 119 -1.37 -11.73 7.86
CA SER A 119 -0.12 -12.03 7.19
C SER A 119 -0.17 -11.51 5.76
N GLY A 120 0.94 -11.00 5.31
CA GLY A 120 1.05 -10.54 3.94
C GLY A 120 1.37 -11.69 3.00
N PRO A 121 1.40 -11.37 1.69
CA PRO A 121 1.63 -12.39 0.67
C PRO A 121 3.04 -12.94 0.68
N THR A 122 3.99 -12.27 1.30
CA THR A 122 5.40 -12.68 1.25
C THR A 122 5.97 -13.09 2.61
N CYS A 123 5.17 -13.04 3.66
CA CYS A 123 5.72 -13.33 4.97
C CYS A 123 4.66 -13.82 5.97
#